data_9f4972fcd7f4cf16a6ea17cab633c00b
#
_entry.id   9f4972fcd7f4cf16a6ea17cab633c00b
#
_cell.length_a   1.000
_cell.length_b   1.000
_cell.length_c   1.000
_cell.angle_alpha   90.00
_cell.angle_beta   90.00
_cell.angle_gamma   90.00
#
_symmetry.space_group_name_H-M   'P 1'
#
loop_
_entity.id
_entity.type
_entity.pdbx_description
1 polymer ?
#
loop_
_entity_poly.entity_id
_entity_poly.type
_entity_poly.pdbx_seq_one_letter_code
_entity_poly.pdbx_strand_id
1 'polypeptide(L)'
;MSRNFELLQQAGLNLTATVEMPPTLERELGARVKKENGGSRAFAADLDRTAKEETLKLVQSVFLLQGTSTNHRAVVFAAIDSGSGCSRVCVHAAQMLAANVSGSVCLVDANFRTPSLPNAFGTTNHYGLADALRTEKPLRGFVKALDRNLWLVSCGSAGEASTNLLHSEQMKRRFGELRKEFDYVLIDAPPLNTYSEGFALGQLADGLVLVLEANATRRETATKVTERLNATEVKILGAVLNKRTFPIPDSLYRRL
;
A
#
# COMPACT_ATOMS: atom_id res chain seq x y z
N MET A 1 3.23 -4.05 -26.87
CA MET A 1 3.65 -3.60 -25.52
C MET A 1 2.92 -2.28 -25.21
N SER A 2 2.41 -2.11 -24.00
CA SER A 2 1.59 -0.94 -23.66
C SER A 2 2.49 0.30 -23.55
N ARG A 3 2.03 1.43 -24.11
CA ARG A 3 2.69 2.76 -24.06
C ARG A 3 3.10 3.16 -22.62
N ASN A 4 2.40 2.65 -21.62
CA ASN A 4 2.68 2.88 -20.21
C ASN A 4 3.86 2.03 -19.67
N PHE A 5 4.15 0.88 -20.25
CA PHE A 5 5.30 0.04 -19.87
C PHE A 5 6.62 0.70 -20.32
N GLU A 6 6.65 1.26 -21.54
CA GLU A 6 7.79 2.04 -22.05
C GLU A 6 8.06 3.28 -21.18
N LEU A 7 7.00 3.89 -20.63
CA LEU A 7 7.09 5.04 -19.73
C LEU A 7 7.86 4.74 -18.45
N LEU A 8 7.61 3.59 -17.86
CA LEU A 8 8.22 3.17 -16.59
C LEU A 8 9.67 2.71 -16.81
N GLN A 9 9.96 2.03 -17.94
CA GLN A 9 11.34 1.67 -18.31
C GLN A 9 12.21 2.91 -18.62
N GLN A 10 11.66 3.89 -19.32
CA GLN A 10 12.39 5.14 -19.62
C GLN A 10 12.60 6.05 -18.41
N ALA A 11 11.83 5.87 -17.33
CA ALA A 11 12.04 6.54 -16.05
C ALA A 11 13.13 5.87 -15.19
N GLY A 12 13.86 4.86 -15.72
CA GLY A 12 14.91 4.15 -14.99
C GLY A 12 14.37 3.23 -13.88
N LEU A 13 13.08 2.94 -13.87
CA LEU A 13 12.46 2.02 -12.94
C LEU A 13 12.75 0.59 -13.40
N ASN A 14 13.63 -0.11 -12.70
CA ASN A 14 13.74 -1.57 -12.82
C ASN A 14 12.47 -2.18 -12.21
N LEU A 15 11.46 -2.41 -13.06
CA LEU A 15 10.18 -2.96 -12.65
C LEU A 15 10.34 -4.43 -12.28
N THR A 16 10.30 -4.72 -11.01
CA THR A 16 10.24 -6.09 -10.49
C THR A 16 8.82 -6.67 -10.58
N ALA A 17 7.79 -5.83 -10.60
CA ALA A 17 6.41 -6.26 -10.82
C ALA A 17 5.56 -5.13 -11.40
N THR A 18 4.80 -5.41 -12.47
CA THR A 18 3.70 -4.56 -12.93
C THR A 18 2.41 -5.27 -12.62
N VAL A 19 1.64 -4.76 -11.65
CA VAL A 19 0.34 -5.32 -11.26
C VAL A 19 -0.76 -4.51 -11.94
N GLU A 20 -1.61 -5.19 -12.71
CA GLU A 20 -2.72 -4.60 -13.44
C GLU A 20 -4.03 -4.97 -12.76
N MET A 21 -4.71 -4.03 -12.13
CA MET A 21 -6.00 -4.26 -11.46
C MET A 21 -7.17 -3.65 -12.25
N PRO A 22 -8.25 -4.42 -12.51
CA PRO A 22 -9.39 -3.95 -13.30
C PRO A 22 -10.34 -3.01 -12.53
N PRO A 23 -11.06 -2.11 -13.24
CA PRO A 23 -11.90 -1.05 -12.65
C PRO A 23 -13.30 -1.49 -12.19
N THR A 24 -13.70 -2.71 -12.47
CA THR A 24 -15.09 -3.19 -12.36
C THR A 24 -15.67 -3.20 -10.95
N LEU A 25 -14.84 -3.06 -9.92
CA LEU A 25 -15.28 -3.16 -8.51
C LEU A 25 -15.80 -1.84 -7.90
N GLU A 26 -15.50 -0.68 -8.47
CA GLU A 26 -15.96 0.61 -7.89
C GLU A 26 -17.46 0.88 -8.13
N ARG A 27 -18.02 0.40 -9.23
CA ARG A 27 -19.45 0.61 -9.55
C ARG A 27 -20.38 -0.28 -8.73
N GLU A 28 -19.99 -1.51 -8.43
CA GLU A 28 -20.81 -2.43 -7.63
C GLU A 28 -20.79 -2.13 -6.13
N LEU A 29 -19.67 -1.62 -5.61
CA LEU A 29 -19.53 -1.23 -4.20
C LEU A 29 -20.29 0.05 -3.85
N GLY A 30 -20.34 1.03 -4.74
CA GLY A 30 -21.12 2.28 -4.55
C GLY A 30 -22.63 2.04 -4.44
N ALA A 31 -23.16 0.99 -5.05
CA ALA A 31 -24.58 0.64 -5.03
C ALA A 31 -24.97 -0.24 -3.82
N ARG A 32 -24.04 -1.07 -3.29
CA ARG A 32 -24.31 -1.96 -2.14
C ARG A 32 -24.17 -1.29 -0.77
N VAL A 33 -23.31 -0.29 -0.62
CA VAL A 33 -23.12 0.45 0.65
C VAL A 33 -24.38 1.16 1.12
N LYS A 34 -25.36 1.40 0.23
CA LYS A 34 -26.65 2.04 0.61
C LYS A 34 -27.70 1.07 1.19
N LYS A 35 -27.46 -0.23 1.28
CA LYS A 35 -28.53 -1.18 1.61
C LYS A 35 -28.31 -2.14 2.78
N GLU A 36 -27.16 -2.17 3.45
CA GLU A 36 -26.99 -3.09 4.60
C GLU A 36 -26.22 -2.42 5.76
N ASN A 37 -26.96 -2.08 6.81
CA ASN A 37 -26.47 -1.96 8.17
C ASN A 37 -26.09 -3.37 8.66
N GLY A 38 -24.82 -3.76 8.51
CA GLY A 38 -24.34 -5.06 8.96
C GLY A 38 -22.85 -5.21 8.66
N GLY A 39 -22.03 -5.15 9.71
CA GLY A 39 -20.59 -5.02 9.71
C GLY A 39 -19.78 -5.91 8.76
N SER A 40 -18.66 -5.35 8.38
CA SER A 40 -17.37 -6.02 8.24
C SER A 40 -17.22 -7.15 7.22
N ARG A 41 -17.42 -6.85 5.92
CA ARG A 41 -16.89 -7.70 4.81
C ARG A 41 -16.74 -6.96 3.48
N ALA A 42 -16.96 -5.66 3.43
CA ALA A 42 -17.16 -4.94 2.17
C ALA A 42 -15.88 -4.67 1.34
N PHE A 43 -14.70 -4.69 1.95
CA PHE A 43 -13.43 -4.45 1.24
C PHE A 43 -12.68 -5.73 0.84
N ALA A 44 -12.97 -6.83 1.51
CA ALA A 44 -12.49 -8.17 1.16
C ALA A 44 -13.37 -8.83 0.08
N ALA A 45 -14.10 -8.04 -0.73
CA ALA A 45 -14.76 -8.54 -1.92
C ALA A 45 -13.70 -9.23 -2.78
N ASP A 46 -13.97 -10.46 -3.11
CA ASP A 46 -13.11 -11.38 -3.81
C ASP A 46 -12.52 -10.68 -5.04
N LEU A 47 -11.19 -10.46 -5.03
CA LEU A 47 -10.46 -10.02 -6.22
C LEU A 47 -10.82 -11.00 -7.34
N ASP A 48 -11.01 -10.51 -8.54
CA ASP A 48 -11.09 -11.40 -9.67
C ASP A 48 -9.80 -12.23 -9.78
N ARG A 49 -9.81 -13.30 -10.51
CA ARG A 49 -8.69 -14.22 -10.62
C ARG A 49 -7.41 -13.51 -11.08
N THR A 50 -7.53 -12.60 -12.02
CA THR A 50 -6.40 -11.83 -12.60
C THR A 50 -5.78 -10.93 -11.55
N ALA A 51 -6.59 -10.19 -10.79
CA ALA A 51 -6.08 -9.31 -9.73
C ALA A 51 -5.42 -10.09 -8.58
N LYS A 52 -5.90 -11.30 -8.27
CA LYS A 52 -5.23 -12.21 -7.31
C LYS A 52 -3.85 -12.65 -7.81
N GLU A 53 -3.76 -13.08 -9.06
CA GLU A 53 -2.52 -13.52 -9.69
C GLU A 53 -1.49 -12.38 -9.74
N GLU A 54 -1.91 -11.17 -10.10
CA GLU A 54 -1.03 -10.01 -10.16
C GLU A 54 -0.60 -9.55 -8.75
N THR A 55 -1.51 -9.57 -7.76
CA THR A 55 -1.15 -9.28 -6.37
C THR A 55 -0.14 -10.30 -5.82
N LEU A 56 -0.30 -11.58 -6.17
CA LEU A 56 0.65 -12.62 -5.79
C LEU A 56 2.03 -12.37 -6.40
N LYS A 57 2.11 -12.01 -7.68
CA LYS A 57 3.38 -11.64 -8.34
C LYS A 57 4.06 -10.46 -7.64
N LEU A 58 3.30 -9.42 -7.28
CA LEU A 58 3.81 -8.28 -6.51
C LEU A 58 4.42 -8.75 -5.18
N VAL A 59 3.66 -9.51 -4.40
CA VAL A 59 4.10 -10.01 -3.09
C VAL A 59 5.35 -10.89 -3.24
N GLN A 60 5.38 -11.79 -4.21
CA GLN A 60 6.54 -12.64 -4.49
C GLN A 60 7.77 -11.80 -4.83
N SER A 61 7.64 -10.85 -5.76
CA SER A 61 8.78 -10.04 -6.22
C SER A 61 9.32 -9.11 -5.13
N VAL A 62 8.44 -8.55 -4.29
CA VAL A 62 8.84 -7.57 -3.26
C VAL A 62 9.32 -8.26 -1.99
N PHE A 63 8.69 -9.36 -1.54
CA PHE A 63 8.92 -9.93 -0.23
C PHE A 63 9.57 -11.32 -0.25
N LEU A 64 9.36 -12.15 -1.29
CA LEU A 64 9.67 -13.58 -1.24
C LEU A 64 10.79 -14.03 -2.17
N LEU A 65 10.95 -13.42 -3.35
CA LEU A 65 11.89 -13.88 -4.39
C LEU A 65 13.28 -13.23 -4.33
N GLN A 66 13.51 -12.31 -3.42
CA GLN A 66 14.82 -11.70 -3.27
C GLN A 66 15.77 -12.68 -2.59
N GLY A 67 16.93 -12.96 -3.25
CA GLY A 67 17.93 -13.91 -2.75
C GLY A 67 18.35 -13.64 -1.31
N THR A 68 18.88 -14.64 -0.66
CA THR A 68 19.12 -14.84 0.77
C THR A 68 19.73 -13.71 1.60
N SER A 69 20.14 -12.60 1.00
CA SER A 69 20.80 -11.48 1.72
C SER A 69 19.95 -10.24 1.95
N THR A 70 18.78 -10.09 1.35
CA THR A 70 17.95 -8.87 1.50
C THR A 70 16.45 -9.16 1.39
N ASN A 71 15.87 -9.89 2.34
CA ASN A 71 14.42 -9.95 2.44
C ASN A 71 13.90 -8.58 2.92
N HIS A 72 13.10 -7.91 2.08
CA HIS A 72 12.46 -6.68 2.47
C HIS A 72 11.37 -6.99 3.51
N ARG A 73 11.55 -6.47 4.72
CA ARG A 73 10.64 -6.73 5.85
C ARG A 73 9.67 -5.58 6.09
N ALA A 74 10.07 -4.37 5.76
CA ALA A 74 9.25 -3.18 5.94
C ALA A 74 9.18 -2.38 4.64
N VAL A 75 7.97 -2.27 4.06
CA VAL A 75 7.74 -1.69 2.74
C VAL A 75 6.63 -0.64 2.80
N VAL A 76 6.91 0.53 2.23
CA VAL A 76 5.92 1.60 2.08
C VAL A 76 5.17 1.42 0.77
N PHE A 77 3.86 1.58 0.80
CA PHE A 77 3.02 1.72 -0.38
C PHE A 77 2.59 3.18 -0.48
N ALA A 78 2.91 3.82 -1.59
CA ALA A 78 2.52 5.20 -1.82
C ALA A 78 2.10 5.43 -3.27
N ALA A 79 1.00 6.15 -3.46
CA ALA A 79 0.57 6.57 -4.78
C ALA A 79 1.33 7.83 -5.22
N ILE A 80 1.38 8.07 -6.53
CA ILE A 80 1.78 9.37 -7.06
C ILE A 80 0.70 10.40 -6.75
N ASP A 81 -0.54 10.12 -7.15
CA ASP A 81 -1.68 11.03 -6.99
C ASP A 81 -2.76 10.43 -6.08
N SER A 82 -3.57 11.30 -5.47
CA SER A 82 -4.73 10.89 -4.68
C SER A 82 -5.73 10.10 -5.54
N GLY A 83 -6.41 9.15 -4.92
CA GLY A 83 -7.45 8.36 -5.61
C GLY A 83 -6.92 7.19 -6.45
N SER A 84 -5.61 7.01 -6.61
CA SER A 84 -5.02 5.91 -7.39
C SER A 84 -5.26 4.50 -6.80
N GLY A 85 -5.91 4.39 -5.64
CA GLY A 85 -6.25 3.13 -5.00
C GLY A 85 -5.11 2.47 -4.21
N CYS A 86 -4.12 3.25 -3.74
CA CYS A 86 -2.95 2.77 -3.00
C CYS A 86 -3.34 1.93 -1.80
N SER A 87 -4.17 2.46 -0.90
CA SER A 87 -4.60 1.77 0.33
C SER A 87 -5.22 0.40 0.04
N ARG A 88 -5.99 0.29 -1.05
CA ARG A 88 -6.57 -0.97 -1.49
C ARG A 88 -5.52 -1.96 -1.98
N VAL A 89 -4.54 -1.50 -2.77
CA VAL A 89 -3.40 -2.33 -3.20
C VAL A 89 -2.63 -2.81 -1.98
N CYS A 90 -2.37 -1.93 -1.00
CA CYS A 90 -1.67 -2.26 0.23
C CYS A 90 -2.43 -3.32 1.06
N VAL A 91 -3.76 -3.18 1.22
CA VAL A 91 -4.62 -4.18 1.89
C VAL A 91 -4.53 -5.54 1.23
N HIS A 92 -4.70 -5.59 -0.10
CA HIS A 92 -4.64 -6.86 -0.82
C HIS A 92 -3.25 -7.49 -0.77
N ALA A 93 -2.18 -6.70 -0.84
CA ALA A 93 -0.82 -7.17 -0.67
C ALA A 93 -0.60 -7.77 0.72
N ALA A 94 -1.09 -7.10 1.79
CA ALA A 94 -0.98 -7.61 3.15
C ALA A 94 -1.76 -8.92 3.37
N GLN A 95 -2.98 -9.02 2.85
CA GLN A 95 -3.79 -10.24 2.90
C GLN A 95 -3.14 -11.38 2.11
N MET A 96 -2.63 -11.09 0.91
CA MET A 96 -1.94 -12.07 0.08
C MET A 96 -0.64 -12.55 0.73
N LEU A 97 0.14 -11.63 1.31
CA LEU A 97 1.35 -11.99 2.04
C LEU A 97 1.03 -12.86 3.24
N ALA A 98 0.07 -12.48 4.08
CA ALA A 98 -0.36 -13.25 5.25
C ALA A 98 -0.86 -14.66 4.88
N ALA A 99 -1.51 -14.82 3.73
CA ALA A 99 -1.95 -16.13 3.23
C ALA A 99 -0.80 -17.03 2.73
N ASN A 100 0.38 -16.46 2.41
CA ASN A 100 1.49 -17.18 1.80
C ASN A 100 2.73 -17.33 2.71
N VAL A 101 2.71 -16.73 3.90
CA VAL A 101 3.82 -16.83 4.87
C VAL A 101 3.31 -17.35 6.23
N SER A 102 4.20 -17.99 6.98
CA SER A 102 3.94 -18.37 8.37
C SER A 102 4.27 -17.23 9.36
N GLY A 103 5.04 -16.24 8.91
CA GLY A 103 5.46 -15.09 9.70
C GLY A 103 4.33 -14.09 9.95
N SER A 104 4.55 -13.22 10.93
CA SER A 104 3.62 -12.15 11.32
C SER A 104 3.64 -10.99 10.34
N VAL A 105 2.47 -10.54 9.88
CA VAL A 105 2.30 -9.42 8.94
C VAL A 105 1.57 -8.28 9.64
N CYS A 106 2.17 -7.10 9.67
CA CYS A 106 1.56 -5.90 10.21
C CYS A 106 1.26 -4.88 9.10
N LEU A 107 0.02 -4.48 8.99
CA LEU A 107 -0.42 -3.39 8.13
C LEU A 107 -0.54 -2.10 8.96
N VAL A 108 0.04 -1.00 8.49
CA VAL A 108 0.10 0.28 9.20
C VAL A 108 -0.56 1.37 8.36
N ASP A 109 -1.59 2.02 8.92
CA ASP A 109 -2.21 3.20 8.31
C ASP A 109 -1.44 4.46 8.72
N ALA A 110 -0.50 4.87 7.88
CA ALA A 110 0.24 6.13 8.03
C ALA A 110 -0.31 7.26 7.14
N ASN A 111 -1.44 7.03 6.46
CA ASN A 111 -2.12 8.05 5.70
C ASN A 111 -3.03 8.90 6.61
N PHE A 112 -2.43 9.79 7.40
CA PHE A 112 -3.13 10.66 8.34
C PHE A 112 -4.07 11.66 7.67
N ARG A 113 -3.98 11.83 6.35
CA ARG A 113 -4.83 12.74 5.56
C ARG A 113 -6.19 12.13 5.24
N THR A 114 -6.17 10.87 4.79
CA THR A 114 -7.38 10.13 4.38
C THR A 114 -7.28 8.68 4.87
N PRO A 115 -7.32 8.44 6.19
CA PRO A 115 -7.21 7.09 6.74
C PRO A 115 -8.35 6.21 6.25
N SER A 116 -8.02 5.04 5.71
CA SER A 116 -9.01 4.16 5.08
C SER A 116 -8.89 2.70 5.49
N LEU A 117 -7.75 2.28 6.04
CA LEU A 117 -7.53 0.89 6.41
C LEU A 117 -8.50 0.37 7.49
N PRO A 118 -8.83 1.14 8.54
CA PRO A 118 -9.83 0.69 9.52
C PRO A 118 -11.17 0.34 8.89
N ASN A 119 -11.62 1.17 7.93
CA ASN A 119 -12.88 0.93 7.21
C ASN A 119 -12.80 -0.32 6.33
N ALA A 120 -11.65 -0.59 5.71
CA ALA A 120 -11.43 -1.78 4.89
C ALA A 120 -11.64 -3.09 5.67
N PHE A 121 -11.34 -3.08 6.96
CA PHE A 121 -11.48 -4.23 7.84
C PHE A 121 -12.66 -4.12 8.81
N GLY A 122 -13.55 -3.14 8.64
CA GLY A 122 -14.71 -2.91 9.52
C GLY A 122 -14.33 -2.71 10.99
N THR A 123 -13.15 -2.13 11.25
CA THR A 123 -12.66 -1.87 12.62
C THR A 123 -12.68 -0.38 12.95
N THR A 124 -12.58 -0.06 14.24
CA THR A 124 -12.59 1.31 14.73
C THR A 124 -11.25 2.00 14.54
N ASN A 125 -11.25 3.33 14.41
CA ASN A 125 -10.05 4.17 14.27
C ASN A 125 -9.80 5.04 15.52
N HIS A 126 -10.26 4.63 16.72
CA HIS A 126 -10.14 5.46 17.93
C HIS A 126 -8.70 5.61 18.43
N TYR A 127 -7.89 4.56 18.31
CA TYR A 127 -6.49 4.54 18.72
C TYR A 127 -5.64 3.90 17.63
N GLY A 128 -4.42 4.42 17.43
CA GLY A 128 -3.53 3.92 16.41
C GLY A 128 -2.16 4.59 16.41
N LEU A 129 -1.54 4.71 15.24
CA LEU A 129 -0.20 5.22 15.06
C LEU A 129 -0.04 6.65 15.60
N ALA A 130 -0.99 7.55 15.31
CA ALA A 130 -0.93 8.93 15.78
C ALA A 130 -0.91 9.02 17.32
N ASP A 131 -1.66 8.15 17.98
CA ASP A 131 -1.70 8.08 19.46
C ASP A 131 -0.43 7.45 20.02
N ALA A 132 0.07 6.40 19.36
CA ALA A 132 1.34 5.78 19.71
C ALA A 132 2.52 6.77 19.61
N LEU A 133 2.49 7.67 18.62
CA LEU A 133 3.54 8.69 18.44
C LEU A 133 3.51 9.79 19.52
N ARG A 134 2.41 9.96 20.24
CA ARG A 134 2.27 10.96 21.31
C ARG A 134 2.53 10.41 22.73
N THR A 135 2.82 9.14 22.86
CA THR A 135 2.97 8.47 24.15
C THR A 135 4.19 7.57 24.19
N GLU A 136 4.68 7.28 25.38
CA GLU A 136 5.74 6.29 25.60
C GLU A 136 5.22 4.85 25.82
N LYS A 137 3.88 4.64 25.75
CA LYS A 137 3.30 3.29 25.87
C LYS A 137 3.80 2.41 24.73
N PRO A 138 4.06 1.10 24.96
CA PRO A 138 4.49 0.19 23.91
C PRO A 138 3.53 0.17 22.73
N LEU A 139 4.06 0.06 21.50
CA LEU A 139 3.27 0.03 20.26
C LEU A 139 2.23 -1.08 20.25
N ARG A 140 2.52 -2.20 20.91
CA ARG A 140 1.61 -3.35 21.01
C ARG A 140 0.22 -3.00 21.58
N GLY A 141 0.11 -1.95 22.39
CA GLY A 141 -1.18 -1.44 22.89
C GLY A 141 -2.06 -0.80 21.83
N PHE A 142 -1.51 -0.53 20.64
CA PHE A 142 -2.20 0.11 19.50
C PHE A 142 -2.40 -0.83 18.32
N VAL A 143 -1.99 -2.10 18.47
CA VAL A 143 -2.09 -3.14 17.45
C VAL A 143 -3.39 -3.91 17.62
N LYS A 144 -4.09 -4.15 16.51
CA LYS A 144 -5.31 -4.99 16.46
C LYS A 144 -5.04 -6.24 15.64
N ALA A 145 -5.40 -7.40 16.16
CA ALA A 145 -5.41 -8.62 15.36
C ALA A 145 -6.60 -8.59 14.40
N LEU A 146 -6.33 -8.86 13.13
CA LEU A 146 -7.34 -8.97 12.06
C LEU A 146 -7.61 -10.43 11.71
N ASP A 147 -6.55 -11.25 11.67
CA ASP A 147 -6.59 -12.67 11.36
C ASP A 147 -5.43 -13.39 12.10
N ARG A 148 -5.25 -14.68 11.84
CA ARG A 148 -4.26 -15.54 12.52
C ARG A 148 -2.85 -14.95 12.55
N ASN A 149 -2.38 -14.37 11.43
CA ASN A 149 -1.05 -13.78 11.30
C ASN A 149 -1.06 -12.39 10.63
N LEU A 150 -2.22 -11.71 10.63
CA LEU A 150 -2.40 -10.37 10.10
C LEU A 150 -2.86 -9.41 11.21
N TRP A 151 -2.13 -8.33 11.37
CA TRP A 151 -2.40 -7.28 12.35
C TRP A 151 -2.52 -5.91 11.68
N LEU A 152 -3.18 -4.99 12.37
CA LEU A 152 -3.39 -3.61 11.93
C LEU A 152 -2.97 -2.63 13.04
N VAL A 153 -2.15 -1.66 12.67
CA VAL A 153 -2.02 -0.39 13.39
C VAL A 153 -2.83 0.64 12.62
N SER A 154 -4.00 0.98 13.15
CA SER A 154 -4.86 2.02 12.57
C SER A 154 -4.17 3.38 12.60
N CYS A 155 -4.68 4.35 11.87
CA CYS A 155 -4.21 5.73 11.92
C CYS A 155 -4.37 6.34 13.32
N GLY A 156 -5.50 6.09 14.00
CA GLY A 156 -5.85 6.65 15.30
C GLY A 156 -6.41 8.07 15.19
N SER A 157 -6.31 8.82 16.29
CA SER A 157 -6.80 10.20 16.41
C SER A 157 -5.84 11.17 15.71
N ALA A 158 -5.72 11.04 14.39
CA ALA A 158 -4.90 11.92 13.56
C ALA A 158 -5.67 13.19 13.18
N GLY A 159 -4.96 14.31 13.21
CA GLY A 159 -5.38 15.59 12.65
C GLY A 159 -4.23 16.18 11.82
N GLU A 160 -4.43 17.33 11.18
CA GLU A 160 -3.40 17.95 10.34
C GLU A 160 -2.06 18.17 11.07
N ALA A 161 -2.10 18.55 12.34
CA ALA A 161 -0.89 18.68 13.17
C ALA A 161 -0.15 17.37 13.41
N SER A 162 -0.81 16.22 13.21
CA SER A 162 -0.20 14.90 13.44
C SER A 162 0.76 14.49 12.32
N THR A 163 0.68 15.09 11.14
CA THR A 163 1.55 14.74 10.00
C THR A 163 3.01 14.99 10.30
N ASN A 164 3.33 16.01 11.09
CA ASN A 164 4.70 16.31 11.52
C ASN A 164 5.28 15.20 12.40
N LEU A 165 4.44 14.40 13.07
CA LEU A 165 4.89 13.27 13.88
C LEU A 165 5.53 12.16 13.03
N LEU A 166 5.16 12.03 11.76
CA LEU A 166 5.76 11.06 10.84
C LEU A 166 7.22 11.38 10.49
N HIS A 167 7.67 12.64 10.69
CA HIS A 167 9.06 13.07 10.52
C HIS A 167 9.85 13.07 11.83
N SER A 168 9.26 12.64 12.95
CA SER A 168 9.86 12.74 14.28
C SER A 168 10.78 11.56 14.63
N GLU A 169 11.65 11.75 15.62
CA GLU A 169 12.43 10.67 16.22
C GLU A 169 11.54 9.60 16.87
N GLN A 170 10.34 10.00 17.32
CA GLN A 170 9.36 9.06 17.84
C GLN A 170 8.92 8.07 16.75
N MET A 171 8.73 8.52 15.51
CA MET A 171 8.41 7.62 14.39
C MET A 171 9.54 6.62 14.15
N LYS A 172 10.79 7.03 14.18
CA LYS A 172 11.95 6.12 14.05
C LYS A 172 11.95 5.05 15.14
N ARG A 173 11.67 5.43 16.39
CA ARG A 173 11.55 4.47 17.51
C ARG A 173 10.42 3.47 17.28
N ARG A 174 9.22 3.95 16.91
CA ARG A 174 8.06 3.09 16.62
C ARG A 174 8.31 2.18 15.45
N PHE A 175 9.01 2.66 14.44
CA PHE A 175 9.42 1.83 13.30
C PHE A 175 10.35 0.70 13.74
N GLY A 176 11.29 0.99 14.66
CA GLY A 176 12.13 -0.03 15.27
C GLY A 176 11.36 -1.07 16.10
N GLU A 177 10.29 -0.65 16.81
CA GLU A 177 9.38 -1.58 17.51
C GLU A 177 8.62 -2.49 16.52
N LEU A 178 8.06 -1.89 15.43
CA LEU A 178 7.39 -2.66 14.36
C LEU A 178 8.28 -3.75 13.78
N ARG A 179 9.54 -3.42 13.47
CA ARG A 179 10.51 -4.38 12.92
C ARG A 179 10.92 -5.50 13.90
N LYS A 180 10.81 -5.26 15.19
CA LYS A 180 11.10 -6.27 16.23
C LYS A 180 9.92 -7.19 16.48
N GLU A 181 8.70 -6.66 16.39
CA GLU A 181 7.48 -7.40 16.71
C GLU A 181 6.90 -8.18 15.53
N PHE A 182 7.16 -7.73 14.30
CA PHE A 182 6.58 -8.33 13.10
C PHE A 182 7.65 -8.73 12.08
N ASP A 183 7.40 -9.87 11.41
CA ASP A 183 8.27 -10.36 10.35
C ASP A 183 8.15 -9.50 9.10
N TYR A 184 6.95 -9.00 8.83
CA TYR A 184 6.64 -8.12 7.68
C TYR A 184 5.80 -6.94 8.11
N VAL A 185 6.13 -5.74 7.59
CA VAL A 185 5.43 -4.49 7.86
C VAL A 185 5.09 -3.82 6.52
N LEU A 186 3.81 -3.62 6.25
CA LEU A 186 3.33 -2.88 5.09
C LEU A 186 2.74 -1.54 5.57
N ILE A 187 3.17 -0.44 4.99
CA ILE A 187 2.79 0.90 5.43
C ILE A 187 2.06 1.61 4.31
N ASP A 188 0.80 1.94 4.54
CA ASP A 188 0.02 2.79 3.63
C ASP A 188 0.34 4.26 3.89
N ALA A 189 0.88 4.96 2.88
CA ALA A 189 1.33 6.33 2.98
C ALA A 189 0.51 7.28 2.10
N PRO A 190 0.45 8.60 2.43
CA PRO A 190 -0.22 9.58 1.61
C PRO A 190 0.47 9.78 0.25
N PRO A 191 -0.24 10.39 -0.74
CA PRO A 191 0.27 10.59 -2.10
C PRO A 191 1.54 11.45 -2.16
N LEU A 192 2.55 11.01 -2.92
CA LEU A 192 3.88 11.60 -3.01
C LEU A 192 3.92 12.93 -3.77
N ASN A 193 3.02 13.15 -4.73
CA ASN A 193 2.97 14.39 -5.49
C ASN A 193 2.55 15.59 -4.62
N THR A 194 1.75 15.32 -3.59
CA THR A 194 1.18 16.36 -2.73
C THR A 194 1.88 16.48 -1.38
N TYR A 195 2.39 15.36 -0.83
CA TYR A 195 2.83 15.28 0.55
C TYR A 195 4.24 14.69 0.66
N SER A 196 4.97 15.08 1.71
CA SER A 196 6.35 14.65 1.96
C SER A 196 6.47 13.43 2.87
N GLU A 197 5.40 13.07 3.57
CA GLU A 197 5.40 12.00 4.59
C GLU A 197 5.78 10.64 4.00
N GLY A 198 5.36 10.35 2.77
CA GLY A 198 5.73 9.11 2.08
C GLY A 198 7.23 8.98 1.82
N PHE A 199 7.94 10.09 1.57
CA PHE A 199 9.40 10.10 1.43
C PHE A 199 10.09 9.80 2.77
N ALA A 200 9.64 10.43 3.86
CA ALA A 200 10.20 10.21 5.20
C ALA A 200 9.99 8.75 5.66
N LEU A 201 8.82 8.19 5.42
CA LEU A 201 8.53 6.78 5.71
C LEU A 201 9.39 5.85 4.85
N GLY A 202 9.57 6.18 3.57
CA GLY A 202 10.41 5.43 2.64
C GLY A 202 11.88 5.34 3.09
N GLN A 203 12.42 6.41 3.69
CA GLN A 203 13.77 6.44 4.25
C GLN A 203 13.94 5.53 5.48
N LEU A 204 12.86 5.26 6.23
CA LEU A 204 12.87 4.34 7.36
C LEU A 204 12.70 2.88 6.93
N ALA A 205 12.06 2.66 5.78
CA ALA A 205 11.71 1.35 5.25
C ALA A 205 12.85 0.73 4.42
N ASP A 206 12.70 -0.51 4.01
CA ASP A 206 13.62 -1.18 3.08
C ASP A 206 13.42 -0.68 1.64
N GLY A 207 12.30 -0.01 1.39
CA GLY A 207 11.96 0.66 0.16
C GLY A 207 10.47 0.92 0.01
N LEU A 208 10.07 1.29 -1.21
CA LEU A 208 8.74 1.76 -1.54
C LEU A 208 8.18 1.04 -2.78
N VAL A 209 6.91 0.67 -2.73
CA VAL A 209 6.10 0.27 -3.89
C VAL A 209 5.32 1.48 -4.35
N LEU A 210 5.53 1.89 -5.61
CA LEU A 210 4.89 3.04 -6.21
C LEU A 210 3.57 2.63 -6.88
N VAL A 211 2.46 3.28 -6.52
CA VAL A 211 1.15 3.01 -7.13
C VAL A 211 0.78 4.14 -8.09
N LEU A 212 0.52 3.75 -9.36
CA LEU A 212 0.12 4.65 -10.43
C LEU A 212 -1.30 4.30 -10.89
N GLU A 213 -2.05 5.31 -11.32
CA GLU A 213 -3.34 5.11 -11.96
C GLU A 213 -3.18 5.05 -13.48
N ALA A 214 -3.63 3.96 -14.09
CA ALA A 214 -3.59 3.80 -15.54
C ALA A 214 -4.42 4.89 -16.22
N ASN A 215 -3.89 5.46 -17.29
CA ASN A 215 -4.51 6.52 -18.10
C ASN A 215 -4.79 7.86 -17.37
N ALA A 216 -4.42 7.99 -16.08
CA ALA A 216 -4.62 9.20 -15.28
C ALA A 216 -3.31 9.81 -14.81
N THR A 217 -2.37 9.01 -14.27
CA THR A 217 -1.07 9.52 -13.82
C THR A 217 -0.26 10.03 -15.01
N ARG A 218 0.12 11.32 -14.94
CA ARG A 218 0.92 11.97 -15.98
C ARG A 218 2.38 11.54 -15.89
N ARG A 219 3.01 11.34 -17.04
CA ARG A 219 4.42 10.95 -17.15
C ARG A 219 5.35 11.93 -16.42
N GLU A 220 5.17 13.23 -16.65
CA GLU A 220 6.02 14.26 -16.05
C GLU A 220 5.93 14.23 -14.52
N THR A 221 4.74 13.96 -13.98
CA THR A 221 4.54 13.83 -12.53
C THR A 221 5.24 12.57 -12.00
N ALA A 222 5.11 11.46 -12.70
CA ALA A 222 5.79 10.21 -12.33
C ALA A 222 7.32 10.39 -12.34
N THR A 223 7.87 11.02 -13.37
CA THR A 223 9.32 11.30 -13.47
C THR A 223 9.80 12.17 -12.31
N LYS A 224 9.12 13.29 -12.02
CA LYS A 224 9.46 14.18 -10.90
C LYS A 224 9.44 13.47 -9.54
N VAL A 225 8.42 12.63 -9.29
CA VAL A 225 8.33 11.86 -8.04
C VAL A 225 9.47 10.86 -7.95
N THR A 226 9.79 10.17 -9.05
CA THR A 226 10.90 9.20 -9.10
C THR A 226 12.25 9.89 -8.86
N GLU A 227 12.51 11.04 -9.47
CA GLU A 227 13.72 11.84 -9.25
C GLU A 227 13.84 12.25 -7.79
N ARG A 228 12.73 12.68 -7.14
CA ARG A 228 12.72 13.01 -5.72
C ARG A 228 12.97 11.80 -4.82
N LEU A 229 12.40 10.62 -5.14
CA LEU A 229 12.68 9.38 -4.41
C LEU A 229 14.16 9.02 -4.50
N ASN A 230 14.76 9.10 -5.68
CA ASN A 230 16.18 8.86 -5.88
C ASN A 230 17.06 9.88 -5.13
N ALA A 231 16.70 11.16 -5.18
CA ALA A 231 17.42 12.21 -4.44
C ALA A 231 17.35 12.08 -2.92
N THR A 232 16.31 11.43 -2.40
CA THR A 232 16.14 11.12 -0.97
C THR A 232 16.61 9.70 -0.60
N GLU A 233 17.29 9.01 -1.52
CA GLU A 233 17.83 7.66 -1.34
C GLU A 233 16.74 6.61 -0.98
N VAL A 234 15.49 6.86 -1.35
CA VAL A 234 14.40 5.92 -1.14
C VAL A 234 14.40 4.89 -2.28
N LYS A 235 14.64 3.64 -1.94
CA LYS A 235 14.68 2.54 -2.91
C LYS A 235 13.27 2.21 -3.43
N ILE A 236 13.07 2.24 -4.75
CA ILE A 236 11.84 1.79 -5.40
C ILE A 236 11.94 0.29 -5.63
N LEU A 237 11.09 -0.50 -4.94
CA LEU A 237 11.07 -1.96 -5.00
C LEU A 237 10.21 -2.49 -6.13
N GLY A 238 9.24 -1.70 -6.57
CA GLY A 238 8.34 -2.05 -7.65
C GLY A 238 7.34 -0.95 -7.94
N ALA A 239 6.58 -1.12 -9.02
CA ALA A 239 5.48 -0.23 -9.38
C ALA A 239 4.22 -1.04 -9.71
N VAL A 240 3.07 -0.49 -9.30
CA VAL A 240 1.74 -1.05 -9.58
C VAL A 240 0.99 -0.09 -10.48
N LEU A 241 0.55 -0.56 -11.64
CA LEU A 241 -0.34 0.18 -12.51
C LEU A 241 -1.79 -0.26 -12.20
N ASN A 242 -2.47 0.55 -11.39
CA ASN A 242 -3.82 0.26 -10.93
C ASN A 242 -4.90 0.84 -11.87
N LYS A 243 -6.13 0.35 -11.76
CA LYS A 243 -7.32 0.81 -12.51
C LYS A 243 -7.17 0.70 -14.04
N ARG A 244 -6.40 -0.27 -14.54
CA ARG A 244 -6.28 -0.48 -15.98
C ARG A 244 -7.59 -1.00 -16.55
N THR A 245 -8.12 -0.31 -17.56
CA THR A 245 -9.26 -0.77 -18.35
C THR A 245 -8.77 -1.42 -19.64
N PHE A 246 -9.26 -2.61 -19.94
CA PHE A 246 -9.06 -3.22 -21.24
C PHE A 246 -10.25 -2.81 -22.13
N PRO A 247 -10.04 -2.01 -23.19
CA PRO A 247 -11.12 -1.55 -24.05
C PRO A 247 -11.73 -2.69 -24.86
N ILE A 248 -11.05 -3.83 -24.99
CA ILE A 248 -11.51 -5.00 -25.73
C ILE A 248 -11.74 -6.12 -24.70
N PRO A 249 -12.96 -6.72 -24.64
CA PRO A 249 -13.23 -7.85 -23.76
C PRO A 249 -12.30 -9.04 -24.05
N ASP A 250 -11.85 -9.75 -23.00
CA ASP A 250 -10.98 -10.94 -23.09
C ASP A 250 -11.51 -12.02 -24.04
N SER A 251 -12.85 -12.10 -24.20
CA SER A 251 -13.50 -13.02 -25.14
C SER A 251 -13.15 -12.78 -26.61
N LEU A 252 -12.73 -11.56 -26.95
CA LEU A 252 -12.30 -11.21 -28.33
C LEU A 252 -10.81 -11.48 -28.53
N TYR A 253 -9.98 -11.32 -27.49
CA TYR A 253 -8.55 -11.68 -27.55
C TYR A 253 -8.30 -13.18 -27.72
N ARG A 254 -9.21 -14.04 -27.25
CA ARG A 254 -9.09 -15.51 -27.37
C ARG A 254 -9.48 -16.03 -28.77
N ARG A 255 -9.96 -15.17 -29.67
CA ARG A 255 -10.38 -15.53 -31.04
C ARG A 255 -9.43 -15.01 -32.13
N LEU A 256 -8.41 -14.27 -31.76
CA LEU A 256 -7.29 -13.85 -32.59
C LEU A 256 -6.05 -14.70 -32.33
#